data_10358f95bf7b06fbd99250a8c2fb5128
#
_entry.id   10358f95bf7b06fbd99250a8c2fb5128
#
_cell.length_a   1.000
_cell.length_b   1.000
_cell.length_c   1.000
_cell.angle_alpha   90.00
_cell.angle_beta   90.00
_cell.angle_gamma   90.00
#
_symmetry.space_group_name_H-M   'P 1'
#
loop_
_entity.id
_entity.type
_entity.pdbx_description
1 polymer ?
#
loop_
_entity_poly.entity_id
_entity_poly.type
_entity_poly.pdbx_seq_one_letter_code
_entity_poly.pdbx_strand_id
1 'polypeptide(L)'
;MAGMTKQRLQPAEPSRGETLDADEVVFLICVEANPLEVQAHLLCASLRRFGGRYKDAPIVAVSPRPALALSPTSQAALEALGVTYVSMPLNETGSPYGTINRIVTGAWAEANLPQPYLVVLDTDMIFTAEPCFLRADVGVRPVDMKGSATGGEGDPLDDYWTRLCGFAGIAPSTLPPLETAIDRIAIRASYNGGFMVVRRDLGVLRRTRDIFFASLEENMRPLAGSGVNVFASTGLVGVEASEWWGSSQAALSIAIWSLTLDVRLYDNRYNIPAHLLRDRSWPLPAGYEPVLLHHHYPLEREYHDPLLGTMRKLACSQAVLEWTQAQLAGLTLR
;
A
#
# COMPACT_ATOMS: atom_id res chain seq x y z
N MET A 1 -18.81 5.41 -34.46
CA MET A 1 -18.52 5.56 -33.03
C MET A 1 -17.11 6.16 -32.90
N ALA A 2 -17.01 7.43 -32.47
CA ALA A 2 -15.75 8.13 -32.39
C ALA A 2 -14.87 7.47 -31.32
N GLY A 3 -13.65 7.09 -31.71
CA GLY A 3 -12.66 6.54 -30.78
C GLY A 3 -12.30 7.56 -29.72
N MET A 4 -12.83 7.43 -28.51
CA MET A 4 -12.28 8.13 -27.36
C MET A 4 -10.85 7.65 -27.17
N THR A 5 -9.90 8.47 -27.51
CA THR A 5 -8.49 8.29 -27.16
C THR A 5 -8.44 8.19 -25.63
N LYS A 6 -8.17 6.98 -25.08
CA LYS A 6 -8.03 6.80 -23.65
C LYS A 6 -6.88 7.67 -23.15
N GLN A 7 -7.22 8.75 -22.48
CA GLN A 7 -6.24 9.67 -21.92
C GLN A 7 -5.43 8.91 -20.86
N ARG A 8 -4.10 8.95 -20.98
CA ARG A 8 -3.18 8.35 -20.01
C ARG A 8 -3.36 9.07 -18.68
N LEU A 9 -3.57 8.32 -17.61
CA LEU A 9 -3.62 8.88 -16.26
C LEU A 9 -2.28 9.54 -15.92
N GLN A 10 -2.34 10.79 -15.46
CA GLN A 10 -1.19 11.57 -14.99
C GLN A 10 -1.35 11.90 -13.51
N PRO A 11 -0.24 12.02 -12.75
CA PRO A 11 -0.30 12.54 -11.39
C PRO A 11 -0.97 13.93 -11.39
N ALA A 12 -1.89 14.14 -10.46
CA ALA A 12 -2.58 15.40 -10.29
C ALA A 12 -1.88 16.25 -9.23
N GLU A 13 -1.63 17.52 -9.52
CA GLU A 13 -1.33 18.50 -8.49
C GLU A 13 -2.65 19.02 -7.90
N PRO A 14 -2.79 19.05 -6.56
CA PRO A 14 -4.03 19.49 -5.92
C PRO A 14 -4.20 21.00 -6.04
N SER A 15 -5.37 21.45 -6.48
CA SER A 15 -5.82 22.83 -6.29
C SER A 15 -6.39 23.02 -4.88
N ARG A 16 -6.43 24.27 -4.38
CA ARG A 16 -7.07 24.59 -3.09
C ARG A 16 -8.56 24.20 -3.13
N GLY A 17 -8.98 23.34 -2.19
CA GLY A 17 -10.33 22.78 -2.10
C GLY A 17 -10.46 21.33 -2.57
N GLU A 18 -9.41 20.77 -3.22
CA GLU A 18 -9.36 19.37 -3.64
C GLU A 18 -8.65 18.45 -2.64
N THR A 19 -8.33 18.95 -1.44
CA THR A 19 -7.66 18.18 -0.40
C THR A 19 -8.63 17.83 0.73
N LEU A 20 -8.36 16.68 1.37
CA LEU A 20 -9.12 16.23 2.54
C LEU A 20 -8.64 16.95 3.79
N ASP A 21 -9.58 17.19 4.72
CA ASP A 21 -9.26 17.64 6.06
C ASP A 21 -8.95 16.46 6.99
N ALA A 22 -8.31 16.72 8.13
CA ALA A 22 -7.83 15.68 9.04
C ALA A 22 -8.98 14.87 9.69
N ASP A 23 -10.13 15.47 9.90
CA ASP A 23 -11.34 14.85 10.47
C ASP A 23 -12.10 13.97 9.47
N GLU A 24 -11.81 14.12 8.17
CA GLU A 24 -12.38 13.30 7.12
C GLU A 24 -11.65 11.96 6.92
N VAL A 25 -10.44 11.79 7.47
CA VAL A 25 -9.61 10.62 7.23
C VAL A 25 -9.41 9.78 8.47
N VAL A 26 -9.28 8.47 8.28
CA VAL A 26 -8.72 7.53 9.25
C VAL A 26 -7.62 6.75 8.59
N PHE A 27 -6.48 6.61 9.28
CA PHE A 27 -5.39 5.75 8.85
C PHE A 27 -5.67 4.32 9.26
N LEU A 28 -5.56 3.40 8.31
CA LEU A 28 -5.77 1.97 8.52
C LEU A 28 -4.48 1.22 8.26
N ILE A 29 -4.04 0.43 9.22
CA ILE A 29 -2.92 -0.49 9.09
C ILE A 29 -3.34 -1.90 9.47
N CYS A 30 -2.81 -2.88 8.73
CA CYS A 30 -2.93 -4.29 9.09
C CYS A 30 -1.62 -4.70 9.76
N VAL A 31 -1.69 -5.19 10.99
CA VAL A 31 -0.51 -5.49 11.80
C VAL A 31 -0.67 -6.83 12.53
N GLU A 32 0.41 -7.60 12.59
CA GLU A 32 0.51 -8.83 13.36
C GLU A 32 1.81 -8.85 14.15
N ALA A 33 1.91 -9.77 15.09
CA ALA A 33 3.09 -9.96 15.96
C ALA A 33 4.41 -10.08 15.17
N ASN A 34 5.51 -9.82 15.83
CA ASN A 34 6.89 -9.87 15.34
C ASN A 34 7.25 -8.66 14.44
N PRO A 35 7.86 -8.80 13.23
CA PRO A 35 8.44 -7.64 12.55
C PRO A 35 7.43 -6.53 12.25
N LEU A 36 6.15 -6.88 12.01
CA LEU A 36 5.13 -5.88 11.71
C LEU A 36 4.79 -4.97 12.89
N GLU A 37 4.95 -5.44 14.15
CA GLU A 37 4.74 -4.61 15.36
C GLU A 37 5.68 -3.42 15.38
N VAL A 38 6.95 -3.69 15.09
CA VAL A 38 8.02 -2.68 15.11
C VAL A 38 7.84 -1.69 13.97
N GLN A 39 7.51 -2.19 12.79
CA GLN A 39 7.23 -1.37 11.62
C GLN A 39 6.02 -0.46 11.87
N ALA A 40 4.92 -1.00 12.40
CA ALA A 40 3.73 -0.24 12.73
C ALA A 40 4.01 0.88 13.75
N HIS A 41 4.83 0.61 14.76
CA HIS A 41 5.25 1.64 15.72
C HIS A 41 6.02 2.78 15.03
N LEU A 42 6.99 2.46 14.17
CA LEU A 42 7.78 3.45 13.43
C LEU A 42 6.89 4.28 12.50
N LEU A 43 5.98 3.63 11.76
CA LEU A 43 5.00 4.30 10.91
C LEU A 43 4.12 5.28 11.70
N CYS A 44 3.47 4.80 12.77
CA CYS A 44 2.56 5.63 13.58
C CYS A 44 3.31 6.79 14.24
N ALA A 45 4.49 6.54 14.79
CA ALA A 45 5.33 7.58 15.38
C ALA A 45 5.78 8.63 14.34
N SER A 46 6.10 8.22 13.11
CA SER A 46 6.44 9.14 12.02
C SER A 46 5.26 10.02 11.62
N LEU A 47 4.06 9.45 11.52
CA LEU A 47 2.83 10.22 11.27
C LEU A 47 2.57 11.26 12.36
N ARG A 48 2.67 10.87 13.64
CA ARG A 48 2.53 11.80 14.77
C ARG A 48 3.57 12.92 14.73
N ARG A 49 4.78 12.63 14.24
CA ARG A 49 5.88 13.60 14.19
C ARG A 49 5.87 14.50 12.96
N PHE A 50 5.59 13.93 11.78
CA PHE A 50 5.76 14.62 10.49
C PHE A 50 4.48 14.76 9.69
N GLY A 51 3.36 14.22 10.18
CA GLY A 51 2.07 14.23 9.49
C GLY A 51 1.37 15.59 9.41
N GLY A 52 1.99 16.66 9.93
CA GLY A 52 1.45 18.03 9.85
C GLY A 52 0.02 18.11 10.38
N ARG A 53 -0.93 18.56 9.56
CA ARG A 53 -2.36 18.65 9.93
C ARG A 53 -2.98 17.30 10.29
N TYR A 54 -2.44 16.19 9.78
CA TYR A 54 -2.97 14.85 10.03
C TYR A 54 -2.34 14.14 11.24
N LYS A 55 -1.42 14.81 11.95
CA LYS A 55 -0.69 14.21 13.08
C LYS A 55 -1.61 13.68 14.19
N ASP A 56 -2.79 14.26 14.36
CA ASP A 56 -3.77 13.87 15.38
C ASP A 56 -4.97 13.08 14.79
N ALA A 57 -4.96 12.80 13.49
CA ALA A 57 -6.00 12.01 12.85
C ALA A 57 -6.07 10.58 13.43
N PRO A 58 -7.25 9.95 13.45
CA PRO A 58 -7.42 8.59 13.94
C PRO A 58 -6.54 7.59 13.19
N ILE A 59 -5.93 6.66 13.95
CA ILE A 59 -5.23 5.49 13.41
C ILE A 59 -5.90 4.25 13.98
N VAL A 60 -6.25 3.31 13.10
CA VAL A 60 -6.79 2.00 13.48
C VAL A 60 -5.83 0.92 12.99
N ALA A 61 -5.33 0.14 13.94
CA ALA A 61 -4.46 -1.00 13.70
C ALA A 61 -5.23 -2.29 13.93
N VAL A 62 -5.26 -3.18 12.93
CA VAL A 62 -6.08 -4.40 12.97
C VAL A 62 -5.20 -5.63 12.82
N SER A 63 -5.33 -6.59 13.77
CA SER A 63 -4.80 -7.94 13.64
C SER A 63 -5.91 -8.89 13.20
N PRO A 64 -5.93 -9.33 11.94
CA PRO A 64 -7.01 -10.15 11.40
C PRO A 64 -6.91 -11.63 11.79
N ARG A 65 -5.84 -12.04 12.46
CA ARG A 65 -5.62 -13.38 13.01
C ARG A 65 -5.29 -13.26 14.50
N PRO A 66 -6.25 -13.51 15.42
CA PRO A 66 -6.02 -13.35 16.86
C PRO A 66 -4.85 -14.15 17.42
N ALA A 67 -4.51 -15.29 16.81
CA ALA A 67 -3.34 -16.08 17.19
C ALA A 67 -1.99 -15.34 16.94
N LEU A 68 -2.00 -14.31 16.11
CA LEU A 68 -0.86 -13.45 15.78
C LEU A 68 -1.11 -12.00 16.25
N ALA A 69 -1.92 -11.83 17.30
CA ALA A 69 -2.14 -10.53 17.92
C ALA A 69 -0.84 -9.94 18.45
N LEU A 70 -0.80 -8.62 18.54
CA LEU A 70 0.36 -7.89 19.09
C LEU A 70 0.70 -8.32 20.50
N SER A 71 1.98 -8.25 20.83
CA SER A 71 2.42 -8.36 22.22
C SER A 71 1.80 -7.25 23.08
N PRO A 72 1.57 -7.48 24.39
CA PRO A 72 1.05 -6.44 25.28
C PRO A 72 1.91 -5.17 25.29
N THR A 73 3.23 -5.32 25.16
CA THR A 73 4.18 -4.19 25.10
C THR A 73 3.98 -3.38 23.83
N SER A 74 3.85 -4.04 22.68
CA SER A 74 3.62 -3.36 21.40
C SER A 74 2.26 -2.70 21.34
N GLN A 75 1.23 -3.36 21.89
CA GLN A 75 -0.10 -2.77 22.01
C GLN A 75 -0.07 -1.49 22.84
N ALA A 76 0.53 -1.53 24.04
CA ALA A 76 0.65 -0.34 24.90
C ALA A 76 1.46 0.80 24.21
N ALA A 77 2.51 0.45 23.45
CA ALA A 77 3.29 1.42 22.70
C ALA A 77 2.47 2.11 21.58
N LEU A 78 1.63 1.37 20.87
CA LEU A 78 0.72 1.93 19.86
C LEU A 78 -0.39 2.77 20.51
N GLU A 79 -0.98 2.30 21.62
CA GLU A 79 -1.99 3.05 22.39
C GLU A 79 -1.43 4.40 22.90
N ALA A 80 -0.16 4.43 23.33
CA ALA A 80 0.52 5.67 23.72
C ALA A 80 0.68 6.67 22.56
N LEU A 81 0.64 6.20 21.32
CA LEU A 81 0.59 7.02 20.11
C LEU A 81 -0.87 7.37 19.69
N GLY A 82 -1.87 7.05 20.49
CA GLY A 82 -3.28 7.28 20.17
C GLY A 82 -3.80 6.38 19.03
N VAL A 83 -3.25 5.17 18.90
CA VAL A 83 -3.72 4.17 17.93
C VAL A 83 -4.80 3.32 18.57
N THR A 84 -5.92 3.14 17.89
CA THR A 84 -6.96 2.18 18.28
C THR A 84 -6.55 0.82 17.74
N TYR A 85 -6.28 -0.13 18.64
CA TYR A 85 -5.94 -1.51 18.27
C TYR A 85 -7.16 -2.43 18.33
N VAL A 86 -7.31 -3.26 17.30
CA VAL A 86 -8.41 -4.24 17.17
C VAL A 86 -7.83 -5.59 16.76
N SER A 87 -8.19 -6.65 17.48
CA SER A 87 -7.86 -8.04 17.11
C SER A 87 -9.14 -8.84 16.94
N MET A 88 -9.32 -9.44 15.74
CA MET A 88 -10.53 -10.22 15.44
C MET A 88 -10.27 -11.23 14.31
N PRO A 89 -11.03 -12.34 14.22
CA PRO A 89 -10.84 -13.39 13.23
C PRO A 89 -11.43 -12.98 11.87
N LEU A 90 -10.69 -12.19 11.10
CA LEU A 90 -11.09 -11.76 9.75
C LEU A 90 -10.48 -12.64 8.65
N ASN A 91 -9.31 -13.26 8.89
CA ASN A 91 -8.65 -14.14 7.96
C ASN A 91 -8.66 -15.58 8.49
N GLU A 92 -9.57 -16.38 7.94
CA GLU A 92 -9.74 -17.81 8.26
C GLU A 92 -9.36 -18.71 7.06
N THR A 93 -8.68 -18.16 6.05
CA THR A 93 -8.39 -18.90 4.80
C THR A 93 -7.33 -19.98 4.95
N GLY A 94 -6.49 -19.92 5.98
CA GLY A 94 -5.32 -20.81 6.12
C GLY A 94 -4.25 -20.63 5.05
N SER A 95 -4.42 -19.70 4.11
CA SER A 95 -3.45 -19.42 3.05
C SER A 95 -2.16 -18.82 3.60
N PRO A 96 -0.98 -19.25 3.09
CA PRO A 96 0.30 -18.64 3.45
C PRO A 96 0.50 -17.22 2.89
N TYR A 97 -0.35 -16.76 1.98
CA TYR A 97 -0.26 -15.44 1.38
C TYR A 97 -0.71 -14.34 2.34
N GLY A 98 0.22 -13.77 3.10
CA GLY A 98 -0.05 -12.80 4.17
C GLY A 98 -0.79 -11.54 3.74
N THR A 99 -0.73 -11.14 2.47
CA THR A 99 -1.43 -9.96 1.95
C THR A 99 -2.96 -10.07 2.01
N ILE A 100 -3.52 -11.28 2.18
CA ILE A 100 -4.95 -11.50 2.47
C ILE A 100 -5.37 -10.71 3.70
N ASN A 101 -4.51 -10.60 4.70
CA ASN A 101 -4.76 -9.86 5.92
C ASN A 101 -5.16 -8.41 5.65
N ARG A 102 -4.45 -7.73 4.74
CA ARG A 102 -4.79 -6.36 4.33
C ARG A 102 -6.13 -6.29 3.60
N ILE A 103 -6.44 -7.27 2.76
CA ILE A 103 -7.70 -7.33 2.00
C ILE A 103 -8.89 -7.43 2.96
N VAL A 104 -8.86 -8.38 3.90
CA VAL A 104 -9.97 -8.57 4.85
C VAL A 104 -10.09 -7.43 5.85
N THR A 105 -8.95 -6.90 6.30
CA THR A 105 -8.89 -5.69 7.17
C THR A 105 -9.49 -4.48 6.47
N GLY A 106 -9.15 -4.25 5.21
CA GLY A 106 -9.70 -3.16 4.42
C GLY A 106 -11.22 -3.27 4.25
N ALA A 107 -11.71 -4.46 3.89
CA ALA A 107 -13.14 -4.72 3.74
C ALA A 107 -13.92 -4.53 5.06
N TRP A 108 -13.34 -4.94 6.19
CA TRP A 108 -13.91 -4.68 7.51
C TRP A 108 -13.95 -3.19 7.84
N ALA A 109 -12.85 -2.48 7.63
CA ALA A 109 -12.74 -1.06 7.93
C ALA A 109 -13.76 -0.23 7.13
N GLU A 110 -13.93 -0.53 5.84
CA GLU A 110 -14.89 0.11 4.96
C GLU A 110 -16.35 -0.04 5.45
N ALA A 111 -16.65 -1.15 6.13
CA ALA A 111 -17.97 -1.40 6.69
C ALA A 111 -18.18 -0.79 8.09
N ASN A 112 -17.12 -0.59 8.88
CA ASN A 112 -17.24 -0.34 10.33
C ASN A 112 -16.68 1.01 10.78
N LEU A 113 -15.76 1.64 10.05
CA LEU A 113 -15.20 2.93 10.45
C LEU A 113 -16.08 4.09 9.99
N PRO A 114 -16.20 5.17 10.79
CA PRO A 114 -17.13 6.26 10.50
C PRO A 114 -16.60 7.31 9.51
N GLN A 115 -15.28 7.47 9.39
CA GLN A 115 -14.69 8.51 8.54
C GLN A 115 -15.01 8.29 7.07
N PRO A 116 -15.25 9.37 6.30
CA PRO A 116 -15.57 9.26 4.86
C PRO A 116 -14.44 8.71 4.01
N TYR A 117 -13.19 8.85 4.44
CA TYR A 117 -12.01 8.37 3.72
C TYR A 117 -11.11 7.47 4.56
N LEU A 118 -10.64 6.39 3.95
CA LEU A 118 -9.65 5.49 4.52
C LEU A 118 -8.29 5.73 3.84
N VAL A 119 -7.26 6.01 4.63
CA VAL A 119 -5.87 6.02 4.20
C VAL A 119 -5.26 4.68 4.60
N VAL A 120 -5.21 3.74 3.66
CA VAL A 120 -4.70 2.38 3.92
C VAL A 120 -3.20 2.35 3.66
N LEU A 121 -2.45 1.84 4.63
CA LEU A 121 -0.99 1.81 4.61
C LEU A 121 -0.46 0.42 4.97
N ASP A 122 0.61 -0.01 4.29
CA ASP A 122 1.46 -1.08 4.78
C ASP A 122 2.30 -0.58 5.98
N THR A 123 2.66 -1.46 6.89
CA THR A 123 3.36 -1.09 8.13
C THR A 123 4.79 -0.61 7.91
N ASP A 124 5.42 -1.03 6.81
CA ASP A 124 6.79 -0.72 6.43
C ASP A 124 6.93 0.64 5.72
N MET A 125 6.18 1.63 6.19
CA MET A 125 6.22 3.01 5.69
C MET A 125 6.69 4.01 6.74
N ILE A 126 7.22 5.15 6.28
CA ILE A 126 7.67 6.27 7.11
C ILE A 126 7.18 7.58 6.48
N PHE A 127 6.43 8.38 7.24
CA PHE A 127 6.16 9.76 6.87
C PHE A 127 7.40 10.63 7.09
N THR A 128 7.72 11.46 6.11
CA THR A 128 8.88 12.35 6.15
C THR A 128 8.50 13.83 6.03
N ALA A 129 7.25 14.09 5.61
CA ALA A 129 6.67 15.43 5.53
C ALA A 129 5.14 15.34 5.64
N GLU A 130 4.48 16.50 5.77
CA GLU A 130 3.02 16.58 5.79
C GLU A 130 2.44 16.05 4.48
N PRO A 131 1.56 15.04 4.51
CA PRO A 131 0.88 14.57 3.32
C PRO A 131 -0.22 15.55 2.88
N CYS A 132 -0.56 15.46 1.59
CA CYS A 132 -1.69 16.15 1.01
C CYS A 132 -2.59 15.09 0.36
N PHE A 133 -3.71 14.73 1.00
CA PHE A 133 -4.62 13.73 0.46
C PHE A 133 -5.66 14.37 -0.45
N LEU A 134 -5.82 13.80 -1.65
CA LEU A 134 -6.71 14.31 -2.68
C LEU A 134 -8.16 13.90 -2.41
N ARG A 135 -9.09 14.82 -2.60
CA ARG A 135 -10.53 14.58 -2.57
C ARG A 135 -10.95 13.95 -3.89
N ALA A 136 -10.97 12.64 -3.93
CA ALA A 136 -11.37 11.82 -5.07
C ALA A 136 -12.01 10.53 -4.57
N ASP A 137 -12.63 9.77 -5.46
CA ASP A 137 -13.14 8.45 -5.09
C ASP A 137 -12.00 7.53 -4.66
N VAL A 138 -10.88 7.56 -5.42
CA VAL A 138 -9.70 6.76 -5.14
C VAL A 138 -8.43 7.53 -5.47
N GLY A 139 -7.50 7.59 -4.53
CA GLY A 139 -6.14 8.08 -4.71
C GLY A 139 -5.13 6.93 -4.55
N VAL A 140 -4.29 6.68 -5.56
CA VAL A 140 -3.38 5.52 -5.62
C VAL A 140 -2.04 5.86 -6.28
N ARG A 141 -1.11 4.91 -6.21
CA ARG A 141 0.16 4.94 -6.95
C ARG A 141 0.24 3.74 -7.91
N PRO A 142 0.82 3.88 -9.11
CA PRO A 142 1.16 2.74 -9.96
C PRO A 142 2.06 1.74 -9.21
N VAL A 143 2.03 0.47 -9.61
CA VAL A 143 3.02 -0.50 -9.15
C VAL A 143 4.43 -0.06 -9.55
N ASP A 144 5.41 -0.47 -8.76
CA ASP A 144 6.80 -0.06 -8.96
C ASP A 144 7.40 -0.72 -10.22
N MET A 145 7.14 -2.00 -10.39
CA MET A 145 7.63 -2.81 -11.51
C MET A 145 6.47 -3.61 -12.12
N LYS A 146 6.63 -4.07 -13.36
CA LYS A 146 5.60 -4.86 -14.05
C LYS A 146 5.16 -6.07 -13.23
N GLY A 147 6.08 -6.84 -12.68
CA GLY A 147 5.77 -8.00 -11.84
C GLY A 147 4.64 -8.88 -12.41
N SER A 148 3.55 -9.02 -11.66
CA SER A 148 2.34 -9.75 -12.05
C SER A 148 1.27 -8.90 -12.79
N ALA A 149 1.60 -7.66 -13.19
CA ALA A 149 0.72 -6.84 -14.04
C ALA A 149 0.77 -7.32 -15.50
N THR A 150 -0.24 -6.93 -16.29
CA THR A 150 -0.31 -7.25 -17.72
C THR A 150 -0.14 -6.02 -18.59
N GLY A 151 0.57 -6.18 -19.71
CA GLY A 151 0.60 -5.21 -20.82
C GLY A 151 -0.64 -5.26 -21.71
N GLY A 152 -1.48 -6.27 -21.57
CA GLY A 152 -2.64 -6.54 -22.41
C GLY A 152 -2.40 -7.69 -23.39
N GLU A 153 -3.07 -7.64 -24.53
CA GLU A 153 -3.04 -8.71 -25.53
C GLU A 153 -1.60 -9.15 -25.89
N GLY A 154 -1.36 -10.45 -25.81
CA GLY A 154 -0.04 -11.06 -26.03
C GLY A 154 0.84 -11.12 -24.78
N ASP A 155 0.45 -10.52 -23.66
CA ASP A 155 1.17 -10.67 -22.39
C ASP A 155 0.84 -12.03 -21.75
N PRO A 156 1.82 -12.78 -21.23
CA PRO A 156 1.56 -14.08 -20.57
C PRO A 156 0.53 -14.03 -19.43
N LEU A 157 0.32 -12.86 -18.82
CA LEU A 157 -0.63 -12.69 -17.73
C LEU A 157 -1.99 -12.13 -18.18
N ASP A 158 -2.22 -11.91 -19.49
CA ASP A 158 -3.46 -11.30 -19.96
C ASP A 158 -4.69 -12.20 -19.70
N ASP A 159 -4.54 -13.52 -19.84
CA ASP A 159 -5.61 -14.47 -19.51
C ASP A 159 -5.99 -14.45 -18.02
N TYR A 160 -4.98 -14.38 -17.13
CA TYR A 160 -5.21 -14.24 -15.69
C TYR A 160 -6.01 -12.97 -15.37
N TRP A 161 -5.59 -11.83 -15.92
CA TRP A 161 -6.29 -10.56 -15.74
C TRP A 161 -7.68 -10.54 -16.36
N THR A 162 -7.84 -11.16 -17.52
CA THR A 162 -9.15 -11.28 -18.19
C THR A 162 -10.15 -12.06 -17.36
N ARG A 163 -9.71 -13.17 -16.75
CA ARG A 163 -10.57 -13.95 -15.84
C ARG A 163 -10.94 -13.16 -14.59
N LEU A 164 -9.98 -12.45 -13.97
CA LEU A 164 -10.27 -11.58 -12.83
C LEU A 164 -11.27 -10.47 -13.18
N CYS A 165 -11.15 -9.84 -14.36
CA CYS A 165 -12.12 -8.86 -14.85
C CYS A 165 -13.51 -9.48 -14.98
N GLY A 166 -13.60 -10.76 -15.35
CA GLY A 166 -14.84 -11.53 -15.40
C GLY A 166 -15.56 -11.59 -14.05
N PHE A 167 -14.85 -11.79 -12.93
CA PHE A 167 -15.45 -11.76 -11.58
C PHE A 167 -16.01 -10.38 -11.21
N ALA A 168 -15.45 -9.33 -11.79
CA ALA A 168 -15.94 -7.97 -11.60
C ALA A 168 -17.04 -7.56 -12.61
N GLY A 169 -17.32 -8.39 -13.61
CA GLY A 169 -18.28 -8.08 -14.67
C GLY A 169 -17.83 -6.94 -15.59
N ILE A 170 -16.53 -6.71 -15.75
CA ILE A 170 -15.97 -5.68 -16.63
C ILE A 170 -15.10 -6.27 -17.73
N ALA A 171 -15.00 -5.59 -18.86
CA ALA A 171 -14.04 -5.95 -19.88
C ALA A 171 -12.61 -5.53 -19.47
N PRO A 172 -11.54 -6.30 -19.80
CA PRO A 172 -10.16 -5.89 -19.54
C PRO A 172 -9.80 -4.52 -20.12
N SER A 173 -10.47 -4.14 -21.20
CA SER A 173 -10.32 -2.82 -21.81
C SER A 173 -10.84 -1.65 -20.95
N THR A 174 -11.56 -1.91 -19.86
CA THR A 174 -11.96 -0.89 -18.88
C THR A 174 -10.77 -0.33 -18.12
N LEU A 175 -9.73 -1.17 -17.91
CA LEU A 175 -8.50 -0.76 -17.26
C LEU A 175 -7.68 0.15 -18.19
N PRO A 176 -7.46 1.44 -17.86
CA PRO A 176 -6.68 2.33 -18.72
C PRO A 176 -5.20 1.94 -18.73
N PRO A 177 -4.46 2.32 -19.77
CA PRO A 177 -3.01 2.16 -19.77
C PRO A 177 -2.35 3.12 -18.79
N LEU A 178 -1.33 2.63 -18.08
CA LEU A 178 -0.43 3.44 -17.27
C LEU A 178 1.01 2.88 -17.35
N GLU A 179 1.94 3.58 -16.75
CA GLU A 179 3.35 3.21 -16.73
C GLU A 179 3.76 2.89 -15.28
N THR A 180 4.51 1.80 -15.12
CA THR A 180 5.10 1.43 -13.83
C THR A 180 6.08 2.50 -13.34
N ALA A 181 6.25 2.60 -12.03
CA ALA A 181 7.00 3.71 -11.45
C ALA A 181 8.53 3.62 -11.67
N ILE A 182 9.09 2.41 -11.71
CA ILE A 182 10.54 2.17 -11.77
C ILE A 182 10.99 1.70 -13.15
N ASP A 183 10.45 0.60 -13.65
CA ASP A 183 10.90 0.00 -14.92
C ASP A 183 10.26 0.63 -16.15
N ARG A 184 9.32 1.55 -15.95
CA ARG A 184 8.71 2.37 -17.01
C ARG A 184 8.04 1.55 -18.11
N ILE A 185 7.49 0.41 -17.74
CA ILE A 185 6.78 -0.48 -18.67
C ILE A 185 5.31 -0.05 -18.75
N ALA A 186 4.78 0.00 -19.96
CA ALA A 186 3.36 0.22 -20.18
C ALA A 186 2.56 -1.03 -19.78
N ILE A 187 1.57 -0.85 -18.90
CA ILE A 187 0.71 -1.91 -18.38
C ILE A 187 -0.75 -1.44 -18.37
N ARG A 188 -1.70 -2.35 -18.22
CA ARG A 188 -3.06 -2.01 -17.76
C ARG A 188 -2.98 -1.51 -16.33
N ALA A 189 -3.88 -0.61 -15.93
CA ALA A 189 -3.92 -0.02 -14.60
C ALA A 189 -3.71 -1.08 -13.53
N SER A 190 -2.60 -0.95 -12.81
CA SER A 190 -2.22 -1.78 -11.67
C SER A 190 -1.58 -0.91 -10.61
N TYR A 191 -2.09 -0.99 -9.37
CA TYR A 191 -1.73 -0.09 -8.30
C TYR A 191 -1.02 -0.79 -7.15
N ASN A 192 -0.05 -0.11 -6.55
CA ASN A 192 0.62 -0.59 -5.35
C ASN A 192 -0.37 -0.58 -4.18
N GLY A 193 -0.62 -1.74 -3.59
CA GLY A 193 -1.60 -1.91 -2.53
C GLY A 193 -1.14 -1.42 -1.15
N GLY A 194 0.13 -1.03 -1.00
CA GLY A 194 0.69 -0.56 0.27
C GLY A 194 0.29 0.87 0.63
N PHE A 195 -0.17 1.66 -0.35
CA PHE A 195 -0.67 3.01 -0.12
C PHE A 195 -1.88 3.29 -1.00
N MET A 196 -3.00 3.63 -0.38
CA MET A 196 -4.19 4.10 -1.07
C MET A 196 -5.03 5.01 -0.18
N VAL A 197 -5.75 5.94 -0.80
CA VAL A 197 -6.79 6.76 -0.18
C VAL A 197 -8.09 6.41 -0.88
N VAL A 198 -9.08 5.93 -0.15
CA VAL A 198 -10.35 5.49 -0.74
C VAL A 198 -11.54 6.13 -0.04
N ARG A 199 -12.51 6.59 -0.82
CA ARG A 199 -13.79 7.02 -0.31
C ARG A 199 -14.57 5.79 0.19
N ARG A 200 -14.87 5.77 1.48
CA ARG A 200 -15.38 4.60 2.19
C ARG A 200 -16.70 4.05 1.64
N ASP A 201 -17.64 4.94 1.29
CA ASP A 201 -18.98 4.55 0.84
C ASP A 201 -19.00 3.91 -0.56
N LEU A 202 -17.92 4.03 -1.32
CA LEU A 202 -17.79 3.44 -2.65
C LEU A 202 -17.69 1.90 -2.62
N GLY A 203 -17.16 1.33 -1.54
CA GLY A 203 -17.08 -0.13 -1.39
C GLY A 203 -15.93 -0.80 -2.13
N VAL A 204 -14.85 -0.06 -2.45
CA VAL A 204 -13.69 -0.58 -3.20
C VAL A 204 -13.01 -1.74 -2.48
N LEU A 205 -12.82 -1.63 -1.17
CA LEU A 205 -12.06 -2.65 -0.42
C LEU A 205 -12.88 -3.93 -0.23
N ARG A 206 -14.19 -3.82 -0.06
CA ARG A 206 -15.11 -4.98 -0.07
C ARG A 206 -15.13 -5.62 -1.45
N ARG A 207 -15.19 -4.83 -2.51
CA ARG A 207 -15.14 -5.34 -3.88
C ARG A 207 -13.81 -6.03 -4.19
N THR A 208 -12.69 -5.47 -3.69
CA THR A 208 -11.37 -6.11 -3.80
C THR A 208 -11.35 -7.47 -3.14
N ARG A 209 -11.91 -7.58 -1.93
CA ARG A 209 -12.05 -8.87 -1.23
C ARG A 209 -12.83 -9.86 -2.07
N ASP A 210 -14.00 -9.47 -2.58
CA ASP A 210 -14.88 -10.38 -3.32
C ASP A 210 -14.21 -10.92 -4.58
N ILE A 211 -13.54 -10.07 -5.36
CA ILE A 211 -12.76 -10.49 -6.55
C ILE A 211 -11.60 -11.39 -6.16
N PHE A 212 -10.85 -11.03 -5.10
CA PHE A 212 -9.72 -11.83 -4.67
C PHE A 212 -10.16 -13.22 -4.18
N PHE A 213 -11.22 -13.29 -3.37
CA PHE A 213 -11.73 -14.58 -2.84
C PHE A 213 -12.26 -15.47 -3.95
N ALA A 214 -12.94 -14.93 -4.96
CA ALA A 214 -13.31 -15.71 -6.16
C ALA A 214 -12.06 -16.29 -6.85
N SER A 215 -10.98 -15.51 -6.95
CA SER A 215 -9.71 -16.02 -7.50
C SER A 215 -9.04 -17.07 -6.61
N LEU A 216 -9.19 -16.96 -5.29
CA LEU A 216 -8.66 -17.91 -4.33
C LEU A 216 -9.40 -19.24 -4.41
N GLU A 217 -10.73 -19.24 -4.52
CA GLU A 217 -11.58 -20.43 -4.72
C GLU A 217 -11.21 -21.19 -5.99
N GLU A 218 -10.87 -20.49 -7.07
CA GLU A 218 -10.39 -21.08 -8.31
C GLU A 218 -8.88 -21.36 -8.34
N ASN A 219 -8.17 -21.12 -7.23
CA ASN A 219 -6.72 -21.29 -7.11
C ASN A 219 -5.92 -20.56 -8.21
N MET A 220 -6.33 -19.34 -8.57
CA MET A 220 -5.72 -18.54 -9.62
C MET A 220 -4.50 -17.77 -9.12
N ARG A 221 -3.33 -18.35 -9.31
CA ARG A 221 -2.05 -17.76 -8.90
C ARG A 221 -1.32 -17.15 -10.10
N PRO A 222 -1.06 -15.83 -10.13
CA PRO A 222 -0.43 -15.19 -11.29
C PRO A 222 0.97 -15.72 -11.60
N LEU A 223 1.71 -16.19 -10.58
CA LEU A 223 3.07 -16.68 -10.72
C LEU A 223 3.19 -18.20 -10.45
N ALA A 224 2.11 -18.95 -10.69
CA ALA A 224 2.08 -20.40 -10.50
C ALA A 224 3.24 -21.09 -11.26
N GLY A 225 3.99 -21.94 -10.55
CA GLY A 225 5.11 -22.71 -11.13
C GLY A 225 6.33 -21.88 -11.52
N SER A 226 6.39 -20.59 -11.20
CA SER A 226 7.53 -19.73 -11.52
C SER A 226 8.80 -20.04 -10.71
N GLY A 227 8.66 -20.69 -9.55
CA GLY A 227 9.76 -20.92 -8.62
C GLY A 227 10.29 -19.65 -7.93
N VAL A 228 9.66 -18.52 -8.14
CA VAL A 228 10.03 -17.26 -7.49
C VAL A 228 9.81 -17.36 -5.98
N ASN A 229 10.77 -16.87 -5.20
CA ASN A 229 10.64 -16.69 -3.77
C ASN A 229 10.85 -15.21 -3.43
N VAL A 230 9.76 -14.52 -3.10
CA VAL A 230 9.77 -13.08 -2.86
C VAL A 230 10.38 -12.77 -1.50
N PHE A 231 11.20 -11.73 -1.45
CA PHE A 231 11.69 -11.13 -0.22
C PHE A 231 10.84 -9.88 0.10
N ALA A 232 10.14 -9.92 1.22
CA ALA A 232 9.33 -8.82 1.74
C ALA A 232 9.99 -8.20 2.99
N SER A 233 9.42 -7.16 3.55
CA SER A 233 9.88 -6.55 4.81
C SER A 233 9.80 -7.50 6.03
N THR A 234 9.12 -8.63 5.87
CA THR A 234 9.06 -9.73 6.85
C THR A 234 10.05 -10.87 6.57
N GLY A 235 10.93 -10.71 5.57
CA GLY A 235 11.86 -11.73 5.11
C GLY A 235 11.33 -12.53 3.91
N LEU A 236 11.85 -13.75 3.72
CA LEU A 236 11.41 -14.65 2.65
C LEU A 236 10.00 -15.18 2.92
N VAL A 237 9.09 -14.98 1.98
CA VAL A 237 7.67 -15.33 2.14
C VAL A 237 7.36 -16.79 1.77
N GLY A 238 8.31 -17.51 1.17
CA GLY A 238 8.14 -18.88 0.68
C GLY A 238 7.57 -18.96 -0.73
N VAL A 239 7.83 -20.07 -1.41
CA VAL A 239 7.47 -20.25 -2.83
C VAL A 239 5.96 -20.22 -3.04
N GLU A 240 5.20 -20.94 -2.23
CA GLU A 240 3.74 -21.00 -2.35
C GLU A 240 3.09 -19.61 -2.19
N ALA A 241 3.49 -18.84 -1.18
CA ALA A 241 2.99 -17.47 -0.98
C ALA A 241 3.44 -16.53 -2.11
N SER A 242 4.65 -16.76 -2.65
CA SER A 242 5.19 -15.96 -3.76
C SER A 242 4.44 -16.17 -5.07
N GLU A 243 3.86 -17.33 -5.30
CA GLU A 243 3.00 -17.57 -6.48
C GLU A 243 1.74 -16.69 -6.50
N TRP A 244 1.27 -16.24 -5.33
CA TRP A 244 0.17 -15.29 -5.19
C TRP A 244 0.60 -13.83 -5.31
N TRP A 245 1.89 -13.54 -5.41
CA TRP A 245 2.40 -12.17 -5.33
C TRP A 245 1.81 -11.27 -6.42
N GLY A 246 1.26 -10.13 -6.00
CA GLY A 246 0.57 -9.17 -6.87
C GLY A 246 -0.91 -9.46 -7.14
N SER A 247 -1.45 -10.63 -6.77
CA SER A 247 -2.87 -10.96 -6.97
C SER A 247 -3.80 -9.99 -6.24
N SER A 248 -3.44 -9.54 -5.03
CA SER A 248 -4.19 -8.53 -4.28
C SER A 248 -4.21 -7.16 -4.97
N GLN A 249 -3.11 -6.79 -5.65
CA GLN A 249 -2.99 -5.54 -6.41
C GLN A 249 -3.83 -5.61 -7.70
N ALA A 250 -3.88 -6.77 -8.35
CA ALA A 250 -4.73 -7.01 -9.50
C ALA A 250 -6.21 -6.91 -9.12
N ALA A 251 -6.63 -7.60 -8.05
CA ALA A 251 -8.01 -7.51 -7.55
C ALA A 251 -8.40 -6.08 -7.16
N LEU A 252 -7.51 -5.34 -6.48
CA LEU A 252 -7.71 -3.93 -6.14
C LEU A 252 -7.92 -3.06 -7.39
N SER A 253 -7.04 -3.20 -8.37
CA SER A 253 -7.10 -2.39 -9.59
C SER A 253 -8.39 -2.62 -10.37
N ILE A 254 -8.82 -3.87 -10.47
CA ILE A 254 -10.08 -4.25 -11.12
C ILE A 254 -11.29 -3.75 -10.31
N ALA A 255 -11.26 -3.88 -8.97
CA ALA A 255 -12.31 -3.34 -8.10
C ALA A 255 -12.50 -1.85 -8.31
N ILE A 256 -11.41 -1.06 -8.32
CA ILE A 256 -11.45 0.38 -8.56
C ILE A 256 -12.18 0.68 -9.87
N TRP A 257 -11.71 0.12 -10.99
CA TRP A 257 -12.25 0.42 -12.32
C TRP A 257 -13.62 -0.20 -12.59
N SER A 258 -14.10 -1.09 -11.73
CA SER A 258 -15.48 -1.58 -11.77
C SER A 258 -16.48 -0.64 -11.07
N LEU A 259 -16.00 0.29 -10.25
CA LEU A 259 -16.84 1.14 -9.40
C LEU A 259 -16.76 2.63 -9.73
N THR A 260 -15.63 3.14 -10.21
CA THR A 260 -15.45 4.57 -10.44
C THR A 260 -14.49 4.88 -11.58
N LEU A 261 -14.62 6.10 -12.11
CA LEU A 261 -13.67 6.73 -13.04
C LEU A 261 -12.90 7.88 -12.40
N ASP A 262 -13.27 8.32 -11.18
CA ASP A 262 -12.55 9.36 -10.43
C ASP A 262 -11.38 8.77 -9.65
N VAL A 263 -10.35 8.40 -10.39
CA VAL A 263 -9.11 7.84 -9.88
C VAL A 263 -7.99 8.86 -10.06
N ARG A 264 -7.33 9.23 -8.96
CA ARG A 264 -6.21 10.16 -8.95
C ARG A 264 -4.91 9.44 -8.66
N LEU A 265 -3.88 9.76 -9.42
CA LEU A 265 -2.53 9.25 -9.16
C LEU A 265 -1.76 10.23 -8.27
N TYR A 266 -1.20 9.73 -7.19
CA TYR A 266 -0.22 10.47 -6.42
C TYR A 266 1.12 10.52 -7.17
N ASP A 267 1.86 11.59 -6.98
CA ASP A 267 3.17 11.80 -7.60
C ASP A 267 4.30 11.01 -6.87
N ASN A 268 5.53 11.25 -7.31
CA ASN A 268 6.71 10.54 -6.83
C ASN A 268 7.14 10.89 -5.39
N ARG A 269 6.41 11.74 -4.67
CA ARG A 269 6.64 12.03 -3.25
C ARG A 269 6.02 10.97 -2.33
N TYR A 270 5.11 10.16 -2.86
CA TYR A 270 4.34 9.16 -2.09
C TYR A 270 4.76 7.75 -2.42
N ASN A 271 4.66 6.86 -1.44
CA ASN A 271 4.91 5.43 -1.60
C ASN A 271 6.22 5.14 -2.34
N ILE A 272 7.30 5.81 -1.90
CA ILE A 272 8.62 5.74 -2.54
C ILE A 272 9.27 4.42 -2.19
N PRO A 273 9.57 3.52 -3.16
CA PRO A 273 10.10 2.19 -2.91
C PRO A 273 11.58 2.22 -2.57
N ALA A 274 11.92 2.58 -1.31
CA ALA A 274 13.29 2.86 -0.88
C ALA A 274 14.27 1.71 -1.19
N HIS A 275 13.83 0.45 -1.07
CA HIS A 275 14.66 -0.72 -1.34
C HIS A 275 15.10 -0.85 -2.81
N LEU A 276 14.33 -0.32 -3.76
CA LEU A 276 14.66 -0.33 -5.19
C LEU A 276 15.57 0.83 -5.61
N LEU A 277 15.82 1.79 -4.70
CA LEU A 277 16.56 3.02 -5.00
C LEU A 277 18.02 2.99 -4.57
N ARG A 278 18.51 1.87 -4.05
CA ARG A 278 19.89 1.76 -3.57
C ARG A 278 20.91 2.26 -4.60
N ASP A 279 20.72 1.87 -5.87
CA ASP A 279 21.60 2.19 -6.99
C ASP A 279 20.91 2.96 -8.12
N ARG A 280 19.71 3.52 -7.85
CA ARG A 280 18.90 4.24 -8.84
C ARG A 280 18.57 5.64 -8.35
N SER A 281 18.33 6.55 -9.29
CA SER A 281 17.75 7.86 -9.02
C SER A 281 16.22 7.77 -8.97
N TRP A 282 15.62 8.63 -8.15
CA TRP A 282 14.17 8.78 -8.09
C TRP A 282 13.80 10.23 -8.41
N PRO A 283 13.03 10.49 -9.46
CA PRO A 283 12.69 11.85 -9.85
C PRO A 283 11.62 12.42 -8.91
N LEU A 284 12.04 13.19 -7.93
CA LEU A 284 11.11 14.03 -7.17
C LEU A 284 10.78 15.29 -7.97
N PRO A 285 9.55 15.85 -7.84
CA PRO A 285 9.23 17.16 -8.37
C PRO A 285 10.19 18.23 -7.81
N ALA A 286 10.61 19.16 -8.64
CA ALA A 286 11.58 20.18 -8.23
C ALA A 286 11.04 21.04 -7.07
N GLY A 287 11.84 21.19 -6.02
CA GLY A 287 11.49 21.98 -4.82
C GLY A 287 10.56 21.24 -3.83
N TYR A 288 10.30 19.96 -4.02
CA TYR A 288 9.48 19.16 -3.10
C TYR A 288 10.31 18.14 -2.34
N GLU A 289 9.92 17.93 -1.09
CA GLU A 289 10.46 16.88 -0.24
C GLU A 289 9.71 15.56 -0.42
N PRO A 290 10.33 14.39 -0.18
CA PRO A 290 9.61 13.13 -0.06
C PRO A 290 8.58 13.22 1.08
N VAL A 291 7.44 12.56 0.91
CA VAL A 291 6.33 12.60 1.90
C VAL A 291 6.14 11.26 2.58
N LEU A 292 6.15 10.18 1.81
CA LEU A 292 5.90 8.83 2.32
C LEU A 292 6.86 7.85 1.67
N LEU A 293 7.78 7.32 2.46
CA LEU A 293 8.67 6.24 2.04
C LEU A 293 8.04 4.88 2.34
N HIS A 294 8.23 3.93 1.44
CA HIS A 294 7.92 2.53 1.61
C HIS A 294 9.26 1.76 1.60
N HIS A 295 9.76 1.45 2.79
CA HIS A 295 11.15 1.01 2.89
C HIS A 295 11.36 -0.45 2.47
N HIS A 296 10.39 -1.33 2.66
CA HIS A 296 10.46 -2.77 2.39
C HIS A 296 11.63 -3.50 3.08
N TYR A 297 12.32 -2.84 3.99
CA TYR A 297 13.39 -3.46 4.74
C TYR A 297 12.85 -4.08 6.03
N PRO A 298 13.30 -5.28 6.40
CA PRO A 298 13.28 -5.69 7.79
C PRO A 298 13.99 -4.60 8.62
N LEU A 299 13.48 -4.30 9.81
CA LEU A 299 14.10 -3.27 10.66
C LEU A 299 15.23 -3.84 11.53
N GLU A 300 15.93 -4.84 11.04
CA GLU A 300 17.14 -5.41 11.63
C GLU A 300 18.33 -4.46 11.38
N ARG A 301 19.31 -4.53 12.26
CA ARG A 301 20.44 -3.58 12.29
C ARG A 301 21.16 -3.42 10.95
N GLU A 302 21.28 -4.49 10.20
CA GLU A 302 21.97 -4.51 8.89
C GLU A 302 21.28 -3.67 7.82
N TYR A 303 19.97 -3.39 7.99
CA TYR A 303 19.18 -2.57 7.05
C TYR A 303 19.11 -1.09 7.45
N HIS A 304 19.59 -0.69 8.63
CA HIS A 304 19.52 0.70 9.10
C HIS A 304 20.33 1.65 8.20
N ASP A 305 21.59 1.31 7.90
CA ASP A 305 22.44 2.13 7.04
C ASP A 305 21.94 2.21 5.60
N PRO A 306 21.51 1.12 4.94
CA PRO A 306 20.83 1.16 3.65
C PRO A 306 19.60 2.10 3.63
N LEU A 307 18.74 2.05 4.63
CA LEU A 307 17.56 2.91 4.72
C LEU A 307 17.97 4.39 4.86
N LEU A 308 18.82 4.72 5.84
CA LEU A 308 19.30 6.08 6.04
C LEU A 308 20.07 6.60 4.82
N GLY A 309 20.84 5.76 4.15
CA GLY A 309 21.53 6.09 2.89
C GLY A 309 20.55 6.49 1.78
N THR A 310 19.45 5.73 1.62
CA THR A 310 18.40 6.07 0.66
C THR A 310 17.68 7.36 1.04
N MET A 311 17.37 7.57 2.31
CA MET A 311 16.73 8.81 2.77
C MET A 311 17.60 10.05 2.51
N ARG A 312 18.94 9.94 2.67
CA ARG A 312 19.87 11.02 2.29
C ARG A 312 19.87 11.30 0.79
N LYS A 313 19.86 10.25 -0.06
CA LYS A 313 19.75 10.39 -1.52
C LYS A 313 18.45 11.07 -1.96
N LEU A 314 17.37 10.84 -1.23
CA LEU A 314 16.07 11.47 -1.46
C LEU A 314 15.99 12.89 -0.89
N ALA A 315 17.08 13.41 -0.31
CA ALA A 315 17.13 14.73 0.32
C ALA A 315 16.06 14.91 1.43
N CYS A 316 15.76 13.85 2.19
CA CYS A 316 14.97 14.01 3.41
C CYS A 316 15.63 15.04 4.34
N SER A 317 14.82 15.82 5.04
CA SER A 317 15.34 16.86 5.94
C SER A 317 16.23 16.27 7.04
N GLN A 318 17.17 17.07 7.55
CA GLN A 318 18.07 16.64 8.63
C GLN A 318 17.28 16.19 9.87
N ALA A 319 16.18 16.88 10.20
CA ALA A 319 15.32 16.51 11.32
C ALA A 319 14.70 15.12 11.16
N VAL A 320 14.29 14.74 9.93
CA VAL A 320 13.78 13.41 9.61
C VAL A 320 14.87 12.35 9.75
N LEU A 321 16.06 12.62 9.23
CA LEU A 321 17.20 11.69 9.30
C LEU A 321 17.62 11.41 10.75
N GLU A 322 17.78 12.45 11.58
CA GLU A 322 18.14 12.33 12.98
C GLU A 322 17.07 11.58 13.78
N TRP A 323 15.81 11.91 13.55
CA TRP A 323 14.70 11.24 14.21
C TRP A 323 14.65 9.75 13.82
N THR A 324 14.75 9.44 12.54
CA THR A 324 14.74 8.05 12.06
C THR A 324 15.91 7.26 12.64
N GLN A 325 17.11 7.83 12.64
CA GLN A 325 18.30 7.21 13.23
C GLN A 325 18.11 6.91 14.72
N ALA A 326 17.50 7.85 15.47
CA ALA A 326 17.23 7.67 16.90
C ALA A 326 16.20 6.56 17.13
N GLN A 327 15.12 6.49 16.31
CA GLN A 327 14.14 5.39 16.40
C GLN A 327 14.80 4.03 16.13
N LEU A 328 15.57 3.90 15.05
CA LEU A 328 16.25 2.67 14.69
C LEU A 328 17.26 2.22 15.77
N ALA A 329 18.01 3.16 16.38
CA ALA A 329 18.91 2.86 17.50
C ALA A 329 18.16 2.32 18.73
N GLY A 330 16.95 2.82 18.99
CA GLY A 330 16.10 2.34 20.07
C GLY A 330 15.56 0.92 19.86
N LEU A 331 15.42 0.47 18.60
CA LEU A 331 14.99 -0.89 18.25
C LEU A 331 16.07 -1.94 18.56
N THR A 332 17.34 -1.58 18.43
CA THR A 332 18.48 -2.51 18.67
C THR A 332 18.74 -2.78 20.16
N LEU A 333 18.07 -2.05 21.05
CA LEU A 333 18.20 -2.21 22.50
C LEU A 333 17.05 -3.01 23.15
N ARG A 334 16.12 -3.53 22.35
CA ARG A 334 14.99 -4.38 22.79
C ARG A 334 15.15 -5.80 22.27
#